data_1b200f21d081fdb8a004fad9836a16da
#
_entry.id   1b200f21d081fdb8a004fad9836a16da
#
_cell.length_a   1.000
_cell.length_b   1.000
_cell.length_c   1.000
_cell.angle_alpha   90.00
_cell.angle_beta   90.00
_cell.angle_gamma   90.00
#
_symmetry.space_group_name_H-M   'P 1'
#
loop_
_entity.id
_entity.type
_entity.pdbx_description
1 polymer ?
#
loop_
_entity_poly.entity_id
_entity_poly.type
_entity_poly.pdbx_seq_one_letter_code
_entity_poly.pdbx_strand_id
1 'polypeptide(L)'
;MHFSLKNLIAFLLLIAAATNAQTVSVLHEKKTNPSDLEVSGALTGLPTDSVRYITREELLAMPQVTYTPSGDTNFSGPTRIRGVRLEDLERALSVSPSSEMVVAVCDDEYRANYPQSYLAAHHPVLVLEINGKPPSGWPKDAQEHKFDMGPYMVSNPKFVPGFKIHSYVEEPQIPWGVVRIEFRDEKTVFDAIAPRGLFAQDREVQNGFSIAKQNCFRCHNSGREGGQKSGLTWDVLSQLARFSPKDFAAYIHSPINRYAKAQMPGFPEYDEATLAALTSYFQTFSKQAKP
;
A
#
# COMPACT_ATOMS: atom_id res chain seq x y z
N MET A 1 -23.86 63.07 49.65
CA MET A 1 -23.09 62.80 48.45
C MET A 1 -22.22 61.61 48.69
N HIS A 2 -22.63 60.42 48.26
CA HIS A 2 -21.85 59.19 48.38
C HIS A 2 -21.48 58.69 47.00
N PHE A 3 -20.17 58.68 46.70
CA PHE A 3 -19.61 58.04 45.51
C PHE A 3 -19.33 56.59 45.82
N SER A 4 -20.04 55.70 45.11
CA SER A 4 -19.82 54.25 45.19
C SER A 4 -18.78 53.86 44.11
N LEU A 5 -17.66 53.33 44.60
CA LEU A 5 -16.58 52.82 43.76
C LEU A 5 -16.93 51.39 43.36
N LYS A 6 -17.31 51.18 42.08
CA LYS A 6 -17.57 49.84 41.54
C LYS A 6 -16.26 49.20 41.11
N ASN A 7 -15.89 48.13 41.78
CA ASN A 7 -14.76 47.26 41.44
C ASN A 7 -14.93 46.62 40.06
N LEU A 8 -14.04 46.96 39.14
CA LEU A 8 -13.92 46.29 37.83
C LEU A 8 -12.92 45.15 37.98
N ILE A 9 -13.44 43.90 38.15
CA ILE A 9 -12.61 42.72 38.12
C ILE A 9 -12.45 42.30 36.65
N ALA A 10 -11.29 42.54 36.12
CA ALA A 10 -10.88 42.07 34.78
C ALA A 10 -10.48 40.61 34.91
N PHE A 11 -11.33 39.71 34.39
CA PHE A 11 -11.00 38.29 34.23
C PHE A 11 -10.10 38.11 33.01
N LEU A 12 -8.80 37.95 33.21
CA LEU A 12 -7.85 37.55 32.17
C LEU A 12 -8.05 36.04 31.91
N LEU A 13 -8.77 35.70 30.84
CA LEU A 13 -8.78 34.37 30.28
C LEU A 13 -7.42 34.11 29.59
N LEU A 14 -6.54 33.40 30.27
CA LEU A 14 -5.37 32.80 29.65
C LEU A 14 -5.84 31.63 28.76
N ILE A 15 -5.98 31.87 27.48
CA ILE A 15 -6.10 30.79 26.48
C ILE A 15 -4.70 30.20 26.31
N ALA A 16 -4.43 29.11 27.00
CA ALA A 16 -3.28 28.26 26.74
C ALA A 16 -3.48 27.61 25.36
N ALA A 17 -2.93 28.22 24.32
CA ALA A 17 -2.77 27.58 23.04
C ALA A 17 -1.79 26.41 23.24
N ALA A 18 -2.31 25.19 23.34
CA ALA A 18 -1.50 23.99 23.24
C ALA A 18 -0.92 23.95 21.83
N THR A 19 0.28 24.50 21.66
CA THR A 19 1.09 24.25 20.47
C THR A 19 1.45 22.75 20.53
N ASN A 20 0.73 21.95 19.73
CA ASN A 20 1.22 20.62 19.38
C ASN A 20 2.55 20.84 18.65
N ALA A 21 3.65 20.82 19.36
CA ALA A 21 4.96 20.67 18.78
C ALA A 21 4.97 19.31 18.09
N GLN A 22 4.73 19.32 16.78
CA GLN A 22 4.97 18.16 15.94
C GLN A 22 6.47 17.85 16.08
N THR A 23 6.79 16.82 16.82
CA THR A 23 8.14 16.26 16.87
C THR A 23 8.44 15.81 15.44
N VAL A 24 9.26 16.57 14.74
CA VAL A 24 9.81 16.13 13.45
C VAL A 24 10.58 14.84 13.73
N SER A 25 10.13 13.74 13.17
CA SER A 25 10.78 12.45 13.33
C SER A 25 12.20 12.54 12.78
N VAL A 26 13.18 12.16 13.57
CA VAL A 26 14.58 12.14 13.13
C VAL A 26 14.78 10.91 12.26
N LEU A 27 15.04 11.12 10.98
CA LEU A 27 15.35 10.04 10.05
C LEU A 27 16.84 9.68 10.17
N HIS A 28 17.12 8.40 10.39
CA HIS A 28 18.47 7.88 10.52
C HIS A 28 19.06 7.47 9.16
N GLU A 29 20.36 7.64 8.98
CA GLU A 29 21.04 7.22 7.75
C GLU A 29 21.31 5.72 7.70
N LYS A 30 21.29 5.04 8.84
CA LYS A 30 21.59 3.60 8.98
C LYS A 30 20.57 2.93 9.88
N LYS A 31 20.27 1.67 9.59
CA LYS A 31 19.54 0.80 10.51
C LYS A 31 20.31 0.64 11.81
N THR A 32 19.61 0.77 12.91
CA THR A 32 20.11 0.46 14.26
C THR A 32 19.59 -0.88 14.74
N ASN A 33 18.39 -1.27 14.28
CA ASN A 33 17.75 -2.55 14.55
C ASN A 33 17.23 -3.19 13.25
N PRO A 34 17.15 -4.53 13.17
CA PRO A 34 16.59 -5.22 12.01
C PRO A 34 15.14 -4.79 11.69
N SER A 35 14.39 -4.38 12.73
CA SER A 35 12.99 -3.94 12.61
C SER A 35 12.82 -2.46 12.27
N ASP A 36 13.89 -1.67 12.13
CA ASP A 36 13.78 -0.29 11.71
C ASP A 36 13.14 -0.22 10.31
N LEU A 37 12.11 0.59 10.19
CA LEU A 37 11.40 0.77 8.94
C LEU A 37 12.24 1.61 7.98
N GLU A 38 12.48 1.07 6.79
CA GLU A 38 13.10 1.82 5.72
C GLU A 38 12.10 2.79 5.09
N VAL A 39 12.54 4.02 4.82
CA VAL A 39 11.75 5.04 4.14
C VAL A 39 12.57 5.69 3.02
N SER A 40 11.93 5.96 1.89
CA SER A 40 12.60 6.55 0.72
C SER A 40 11.62 7.31 -0.18
N GLY A 41 12.14 7.91 -1.24
CA GLY A 41 11.35 8.63 -2.22
C GLY A 41 11.28 10.14 -1.95
N ALA A 42 10.11 10.74 -2.12
CA ALA A 42 9.93 12.20 -2.10
C ALA A 42 9.96 12.80 -0.67
N LEU A 43 11.07 12.66 0.02
CA LEU A 43 11.31 13.28 1.34
C LEU A 43 11.87 14.69 1.17
N THR A 44 11.24 15.69 1.80
CA THR A 44 11.65 17.10 1.68
C THR A 44 13.07 17.29 2.19
N GLY A 45 13.90 17.97 1.40
CA GLY A 45 15.29 18.27 1.75
C GLY A 45 16.27 17.13 1.53
N LEU A 46 15.82 15.98 1.00
CA LEU A 46 16.68 14.85 0.66
C LEU A 46 16.64 14.56 -0.85
N PRO A 47 17.73 14.06 -1.45
CA PRO A 47 17.69 13.51 -2.81
C PRO A 47 16.68 12.39 -2.93
N THR A 48 16.02 12.26 -4.09
CA THR A 48 14.93 11.30 -4.32
C THR A 48 15.33 9.84 -4.08
N ASP A 49 16.59 9.50 -4.33
CA ASP A 49 17.11 8.15 -4.11
C ASP A 49 17.66 7.92 -2.70
N SER A 50 17.46 8.89 -1.80
CA SER A 50 17.91 8.74 -0.42
C SER A 50 17.09 7.69 0.32
N VAL A 51 17.82 6.79 1.01
CA VAL A 51 17.24 5.83 1.93
C VAL A 51 17.48 6.32 3.36
N ARG A 52 16.44 6.26 4.18
CA ARG A 52 16.48 6.61 5.60
C ARG A 52 15.76 5.52 6.40
N TYR A 53 15.92 5.59 7.71
CA TYR A 53 15.32 4.64 8.63
C TYR A 53 14.63 5.36 9.77
N ILE A 54 13.54 4.79 10.25
CA ILE A 54 12.82 5.23 11.42
C ILE A 54 12.69 4.04 12.39
N THR A 55 13.00 4.29 13.64
CA THR A 55 12.93 3.25 14.67
C THR A 55 11.49 2.95 15.06
N ARG A 56 11.27 1.77 15.62
CA ARG A 56 9.96 1.40 16.15
C ARG A 56 9.52 2.33 17.29
N GLU A 57 10.45 2.75 18.12
CA GLU A 57 10.21 3.67 19.25
C GLU A 57 9.70 5.03 18.74
N GLU A 58 10.29 5.55 17.68
CA GLU A 58 9.87 6.81 17.05
C GLU A 58 8.47 6.67 16.42
N LEU A 59 8.19 5.54 15.75
CA LEU A 59 6.85 5.25 15.25
C LEU A 59 5.82 5.17 16.38
N LEU A 60 6.16 4.57 17.52
CA LEU A 60 5.29 4.49 18.70
C LEU A 60 5.07 5.85 19.36
N ALA A 61 5.99 6.80 19.21
CA ALA A 61 5.86 8.17 19.71
C ALA A 61 4.95 9.05 18.83
N MET A 62 4.66 8.64 17.59
CA MET A 62 3.72 9.35 16.71
C MET A 62 2.27 9.22 17.20
N PRO A 63 1.34 10.09 16.73
CA PRO A 63 -0.08 9.92 16.98
C PRO A 63 -0.58 8.53 16.55
N GLN A 64 -1.22 7.82 17.49
CA GLN A 64 -1.68 6.45 17.26
C GLN A 64 -3.19 6.40 17.08
N VAL A 65 -3.66 5.50 16.23
CA VAL A 65 -5.06 5.10 16.15
C VAL A 65 -5.22 3.67 16.66
N THR A 66 -6.40 3.39 17.23
CA THR A 66 -6.75 2.04 17.70
C THR A 66 -8.14 1.69 17.20
N TYR A 67 -8.29 0.52 16.59
CA TYR A 67 -9.57 0.04 16.08
C TYR A 67 -9.62 -1.49 16.04
N THR A 68 -10.80 -2.03 15.76
CA THR A 68 -11.00 -3.44 15.39
C THR A 68 -11.46 -3.46 13.95
N PRO A 69 -10.66 -4.00 13.00
CA PRO A 69 -11.04 -4.05 11.59
C PRO A 69 -12.28 -4.94 11.41
N SER A 70 -13.16 -4.53 10.50
CA SER A 70 -14.31 -5.33 10.12
C SER A 70 -14.04 -6.09 8.82
N GLY A 71 -14.23 -7.41 8.84
CA GLY A 71 -14.10 -8.26 7.65
C GLY A 71 -12.67 -8.59 7.21
N ASP A 72 -11.66 -8.31 8.02
CA ASP A 72 -10.28 -8.66 7.74
C ASP A 72 -10.08 -10.18 7.91
N THR A 73 -9.85 -10.87 6.80
CA THR A 73 -9.70 -12.33 6.77
C THR A 73 -8.35 -12.82 7.30
N ASN A 74 -7.39 -11.94 7.59
CA ASN A 74 -6.13 -12.33 8.23
C ASN A 74 -6.34 -12.76 9.70
N PHE A 75 -7.49 -12.44 10.27
CA PHE A 75 -7.79 -12.74 11.67
C PHE A 75 -9.03 -13.62 11.82
N SER A 76 -8.93 -14.65 12.64
CA SER A 76 -10.04 -15.58 12.93
C SER A 76 -11.09 -15.02 13.90
N GLY A 77 -10.86 -13.83 14.46
CA GLY A 77 -11.77 -13.22 15.44
C GLY A 77 -11.49 -11.75 15.69
N PRO A 78 -12.25 -11.11 16.60
CA PRO A 78 -12.07 -9.69 16.92
C PRO A 78 -10.62 -9.40 17.32
N THR A 79 -9.96 -8.53 16.57
CA THR A 79 -8.55 -8.23 16.75
C THR A 79 -8.36 -6.73 16.88
N ARG A 80 -7.79 -6.29 18.01
CA ARG A 80 -7.50 -4.87 18.23
C ARG A 80 -6.17 -4.50 17.61
N ILE A 81 -6.20 -3.56 16.67
CA ILE A 81 -5.03 -3.03 15.98
C ILE A 81 -4.71 -1.65 16.51
N ARG A 82 -3.42 -1.37 16.68
CA ARG A 82 -2.89 -0.04 17.01
C ARG A 82 -1.73 0.29 16.08
N GLY A 83 -1.71 1.52 15.58
CA GLY A 83 -0.64 1.97 14.69
C GLY A 83 -0.79 3.42 14.23
N VAL A 84 0.02 3.80 13.25
CA VAL A 84 0.08 5.14 12.66
C VAL A 84 -0.64 5.13 11.31
N ARG A 85 -1.53 6.08 11.06
CA ARG A 85 -2.11 6.24 9.72
C ARG A 85 -1.02 6.60 8.71
N LEU A 86 -1.11 6.11 7.49
CA LEU A 86 -0.11 6.43 6.47
C LEU A 86 -0.06 7.93 6.16
N GLU A 87 -1.19 8.64 6.17
CA GLU A 87 -1.23 10.10 6.02
C GLU A 87 -0.61 10.86 7.20
N ASP A 88 -0.64 10.30 8.41
CA ASP A 88 0.04 10.87 9.56
C ASP A 88 1.55 10.65 9.48
N LEU A 89 1.96 9.50 8.95
CA LEU A 89 3.35 9.18 8.66
C LEU A 89 3.92 10.14 7.59
N GLU A 90 3.20 10.38 6.48
CA GLU A 90 3.60 11.36 5.46
C GLU A 90 3.87 12.74 6.08
N ARG A 91 2.96 13.22 6.93
CA ARG A 91 3.11 14.52 7.61
C ARG A 91 4.31 14.55 8.55
N ALA A 92 4.48 13.51 9.37
CA ALA A 92 5.56 13.43 10.35
C ALA A 92 6.94 13.37 9.68
N LEU A 93 7.02 12.76 8.50
CA LEU A 93 8.26 12.63 7.72
C LEU A 93 8.49 13.78 6.75
N SER A 94 7.64 14.80 6.73
CA SER A 94 7.74 15.95 5.82
C SER A 94 7.85 15.51 4.35
N VAL A 95 6.96 14.60 3.95
CA VAL A 95 6.89 14.14 2.56
C VAL A 95 6.55 15.30 1.63
N SER A 96 7.21 15.37 0.47
CA SER A 96 6.95 16.41 -0.52
C SER A 96 5.52 16.33 -1.06
N PRO A 97 4.85 17.47 -1.30
CA PRO A 97 3.54 17.48 -1.96
C PRO A 97 3.51 16.87 -3.37
N SER A 98 4.68 16.64 -3.97
CA SER A 98 4.78 15.93 -5.25
C SER A 98 4.61 14.41 -5.13
N SER A 99 4.58 13.88 -3.91
CA SER A 99 4.24 12.48 -3.68
C SER A 99 2.72 12.31 -3.71
N GLU A 100 2.23 11.54 -4.65
CA GLU A 100 0.80 11.26 -4.82
C GLU A 100 0.43 9.84 -4.39
N MET A 101 1.42 9.07 -3.92
CA MET A 101 1.23 7.68 -3.56
C MET A 101 2.22 7.21 -2.48
N VAL A 102 1.71 6.48 -1.50
CA VAL A 102 2.51 5.67 -0.58
C VAL A 102 2.61 4.25 -1.12
N VAL A 103 3.80 3.67 -1.12
CA VAL A 103 4.04 2.27 -1.50
C VAL A 103 4.59 1.53 -0.29
N ALA A 104 3.90 0.48 0.15
CA ALA A 104 4.43 -0.45 1.15
C ALA A 104 5.10 -1.63 0.43
N VAL A 105 6.35 -1.91 0.79
CA VAL A 105 7.15 -3.00 0.22
C VAL A 105 7.40 -4.03 1.31
N CYS A 106 7.08 -5.28 1.01
CA CYS A 106 7.26 -6.41 1.90
C CYS A 106 8.67 -7.03 1.76
N ASP A 107 9.04 -7.86 2.69
CA ASP A 107 10.32 -8.58 2.71
C ASP A 107 10.50 -9.56 1.54
N ASP A 108 9.37 -10.02 0.95
CA ASP A 108 9.31 -10.86 -0.24
C ASP A 108 9.17 -10.05 -1.56
N GLU A 109 9.40 -8.73 -1.49
CA GLU A 109 9.28 -7.78 -2.61
C GLU A 109 7.87 -7.63 -3.19
N TYR A 110 6.82 -8.07 -2.48
CA TYR A 110 5.44 -7.69 -2.77
C TYR A 110 5.25 -6.20 -2.53
N ARG A 111 4.47 -5.52 -3.38
CA ARG A 111 4.18 -4.09 -3.25
C ARG A 111 2.68 -3.82 -3.13
N ALA A 112 2.30 -3.03 -2.15
CA ALA A 112 0.96 -2.47 -2.04
C ALA A 112 1.04 -0.96 -2.28
N ASN A 113 0.19 -0.46 -3.18
CA ASN A 113 0.22 0.93 -3.63
C ASN A 113 -1.01 1.66 -3.09
N TYR A 114 -0.80 2.79 -2.44
CA TYR A 114 -1.83 3.62 -1.81
C TYR A 114 -1.81 5.03 -2.40
N PRO A 115 -2.52 5.28 -3.52
CA PRO A 115 -2.72 6.64 -4.04
C PRO A 115 -3.41 7.53 -3.00
N GLN A 116 -3.29 8.85 -3.12
CA GLN A 116 -3.94 9.79 -2.21
C GLN A 116 -5.46 9.60 -2.14
N SER A 117 -6.10 9.20 -3.25
CA SER A 117 -7.52 8.83 -3.27
C SER A 117 -7.84 7.63 -2.36
N TYR A 118 -6.93 6.64 -2.30
CA TYR A 118 -7.05 5.49 -1.42
C TYR A 118 -6.84 5.88 0.05
N LEU A 119 -5.81 6.68 0.33
CA LEU A 119 -5.55 7.20 1.68
C LEU A 119 -6.77 7.94 2.24
N ALA A 120 -7.35 8.83 1.43
CA ALA A 120 -8.52 9.61 1.81
C ALA A 120 -9.79 8.76 2.03
N ALA A 121 -9.95 7.65 1.28
CA ALA A 121 -11.13 6.78 1.37
C ALA A 121 -11.06 5.78 2.52
N HIS A 122 -9.87 5.25 2.84
CA HIS A 122 -9.71 4.08 3.71
C HIS A 122 -8.87 4.33 4.96
N HIS A 123 -8.08 5.40 5.01
CA HIS A 123 -7.20 5.73 6.13
C HIS A 123 -6.36 4.53 6.61
N PRO A 124 -5.56 3.92 5.71
CA PRO A 124 -4.79 2.73 6.04
C PRO A 124 -3.77 3.01 7.16
N VAL A 125 -3.51 2.02 7.97
CA VAL A 125 -2.70 2.13 9.18
C VAL A 125 -1.49 1.21 9.10
N LEU A 126 -0.30 1.76 9.27
CA LEU A 126 0.91 0.98 9.56
C LEU A 126 0.79 0.42 10.98
N VAL A 127 0.63 -0.89 11.07
CA VAL A 127 0.35 -1.58 12.32
C VAL A 127 1.61 -1.73 13.15
N LEU A 128 1.54 -1.31 14.40
CA LEU A 128 2.62 -1.43 15.37
C LEU A 128 2.31 -2.46 16.46
N GLU A 129 1.03 -2.63 16.82
CA GLU A 129 0.60 -3.58 17.83
C GLU A 129 -0.68 -4.29 17.42
N ILE A 130 -0.75 -5.59 17.71
CA ILE A 130 -1.94 -6.41 17.59
C ILE A 130 -2.29 -6.98 18.98
N ASN A 131 -3.49 -6.67 19.46
CA ASN A 131 -3.96 -7.04 20.80
C ASN A 131 -3.01 -6.58 21.92
N GLY A 132 -2.36 -5.41 21.75
CA GLY A 132 -1.40 -4.84 22.67
C GLY A 132 -0.03 -5.54 22.67
N LYS A 133 0.24 -6.38 21.69
CA LYS A 133 1.52 -7.10 21.56
C LYS A 133 2.35 -6.57 20.39
N PRO A 134 3.67 -6.52 20.52
CA PRO A 134 4.59 -6.23 19.42
C PRO A 134 4.62 -7.39 18.40
N PRO A 135 5.28 -7.23 17.23
CA PRO A 135 5.31 -8.24 16.17
C PRO A 135 5.69 -9.65 16.59
N SER A 136 6.61 -9.80 17.54
CA SER A 136 7.00 -11.11 18.09
C SER A 136 5.87 -11.87 18.80
N GLY A 137 4.80 -11.16 19.18
CA GLY A 137 3.62 -11.71 19.85
C GLY A 137 2.35 -11.67 18.99
N TRP A 138 2.47 -11.35 17.70
CA TRP A 138 1.33 -11.32 16.80
C TRP A 138 0.80 -12.72 16.50
N PRO A 139 -0.51 -12.87 16.24
CA PRO A 139 -1.04 -14.13 15.78
C PRO A 139 -0.41 -14.49 14.43
N LYS A 140 -0.23 -15.77 14.16
CA LYS A 140 0.03 -16.25 12.81
C LYS A 140 -1.25 -16.11 12.00
N ASP A 141 -1.13 -15.98 10.69
CA ASP A 141 -2.29 -15.77 9.83
C ASP A 141 -3.35 -16.86 10.02
N ALA A 142 -4.63 -16.50 9.84
CA ALA A 142 -5.76 -17.43 9.99
C ALA A 142 -5.82 -18.49 8.87
N GLN A 143 -5.07 -18.32 7.79
CA GLN A 143 -5.08 -19.17 6.60
C GLN A 143 -4.07 -20.32 6.68
N GLU A 144 -3.53 -20.63 7.86
CA GLU A 144 -2.57 -21.71 8.12
C GLU A 144 -1.20 -21.59 7.39
N HIS A 145 -0.90 -20.45 6.79
CA HIS A 145 0.36 -20.26 6.06
C HIS A 145 1.58 -20.20 6.98
N LYS A 146 1.40 -20.13 8.29
CA LYS A 146 2.47 -20.13 9.32
C LYS A 146 3.51 -19.02 9.16
N PHE A 147 3.21 -17.97 8.41
CA PHE A 147 4.09 -16.85 8.19
C PHE A 147 3.97 -15.84 9.33
N ASP A 148 5.08 -15.20 9.66
CA ASP A 148 5.07 -14.08 10.57
C ASP A 148 4.58 -12.82 9.83
N MET A 149 3.57 -12.14 10.39
CA MET A 149 3.04 -10.92 9.78
C MET A 149 3.92 -9.67 10.01
N GLY A 150 4.95 -9.79 10.86
CA GLY A 150 5.92 -8.71 11.13
C GLY A 150 6.98 -8.57 10.05
N PRO A 151 7.86 -7.53 10.16
CA PRO A 151 7.93 -6.58 11.29
C PRO A 151 6.79 -5.56 11.34
N TYR A 152 6.18 -5.23 10.19
CA TYR A 152 5.01 -4.37 10.08
C TYR A 152 4.01 -4.98 9.11
N MET A 153 2.77 -4.50 9.18
CA MET A 153 1.73 -4.72 8.18
C MET A 153 0.96 -3.44 7.96
N VAL A 154 0.19 -3.36 6.89
CA VAL A 154 -0.82 -2.31 6.72
C VAL A 154 -2.19 -2.94 6.87
N SER A 155 -3.08 -2.26 7.59
CA SER A 155 -4.47 -2.67 7.80
C SER A 155 -5.42 -1.51 7.53
N ASN A 156 -6.64 -1.83 7.15
CA ASN A 156 -7.72 -0.86 6.94
C ASN A 156 -8.77 -0.98 8.05
N PRO A 157 -9.27 0.14 8.63
CA PRO A 157 -10.32 0.10 9.64
C PRO A 157 -11.60 -0.59 9.16
N LYS A 158 -11.92 -0.42 7.87
CA LYS A 158 -13.03 -1.11 7.21
C LYS A 158 -12.48 -1.95 6.09
N PHE A 159 -12.69 -3.24 6.19
CA PHE A 159 -12.38 -4.20 5.16
C PHE A 159 -13.70 -4.72 4.58
N VAL A 160 -13.94 -4.46 3.32
CA VAL A 160 -15.06 -5.05 2.60
C VAL A 160 -14.46 -6.02 1.58
N PRO A 161 -14.38 -7.32 1.90
CA PRO A 161 -13.91 -8.29 0.93
C PRO A 161 -14.89 -8.29 -0.23
N GLY A 162 -14.43 -7.93 -1.41
CA GLY A 162 -15.23 -7.97 -2.62
C GLY A 162 -14.62 -8.96 -3.59
N PHE A 163 -15.41 -9.94 -3.98
CA PHE A 163 -15.08 -10.86 -5.07
C PHE A 163 -15.36 -10.25 -6.45
N LYS A 164 -15.57 -8.93 -6.49
CA LYS A 164 -15.77 -8.21 -7.74
C LYS A 164 -14.45 -7.58 -8.16
N ILE A 165 -14.31 -7.38 -9.44
CA ILE A 165 -13.23 -6.55 -9.97
C ILE A 165 -13.53 -5.13 -9.54
N HIS A 166 -12.91 -4.74 -8.44
CA HIS A 166 -13.10 -3.42 -7.88
C HIS A 166 -12.24 -2.40 -8.60
N SER A 167 -12.64 -1.15 -8.51
CA SER A 167 -11.73 -0.06 -8.78
C SER A 167 -10.52 -0.18 -7.83
N TYR A 168 -9.39 0.35 -8.25
CA TYR A 168 -8.16 0.32 -7.47
C TYR A 168 -8.33 0.88 -6.04
N VAL A 169 -9.25 1.83 -5.86
CA VAL A 169 -9.57 2.45 -4.56
C VAL A 169 -10.39 1.53 -3.66
N GLU A 170 -11.13 0.60 -4.22
CA GLU A 170 -12.05 -0.27 -3.47
C GLU A 170 -11.44 -1.59 -3.03
N GLU A 171 -10.28 -1.95 -3.60
CA GLU A 171 -9.61 -3.19 -3.25
C GLU A 171 -8.86 -3.05 -1.93
N PRO A 172 -9.17 -3.87 -0.94
CA PRO A 172 -8.44 -3.86 0.33
C PRO A 172 -6.97 -4.23 0.13
N GLN A 173 -6.07 -3.34 0.53
CA GLN A 173 -4.63 -3.57 0.46
C GLN A 173 -4.08 -3.71 1.88
N ILE A 174 -3.82 -4.95 2.28
CA ILE A 174 -3.41 -5.32 3.64
C ILE A 174 -2.14 -6.19 3.62
N PRO A 175 -1.03 -5.70 3.07
CA PRO A 175 0.23 -6.42 3.06
C PRO A 175 0.76 -6.61 4.47
N TRP A 176 1.43 -7.72 4.68
CA TRP A 176 2.19 -8.06 5.88
C TRP A 176 3.63 -8.37 5.53
N GLY A 177 4.53 -8.38 6.53
CA GLY A 177 5.97 -8.42 6.26
C GLY A 177 6.51 -7.11 5.68
N VAL A 178 5.86 -5.97 5.94
CA VAL A 178 6.30 -4.67 5.43
C VAL A 178 7.62 -4.28 6.08
N VAL A 179 8.62 -3.97 5.24
CA VAL A 179 9.97 -3.55 5.66
C VAL A 179 10.35 -2.16 5.17
N ARG A 180 9.62 -1.64 4.17
CA ARG A 180 9.90 -0.35 3.54
C ARG A 180 8.63 0.40 3.17
N ILE A 181 8.66 1.73 3.33
CA ILE A 181 7.66 2.65 2.79
C ILE A 181 8.35 3.59 1.80
N GLU A 182 7.79 3.68 0.59
CA GLU A 182 8.27 4.59 -0.45
C GLU A 182 7.22 5.66 -0.72
N PHE A 183 7.65 6.92 -0.86
CA PHE A 183 6.80 8.04 -1.23
C PHE A 183 7.04 8.37 -2.70
N ARG A 184 6.02 8.14 -3.55
CA ARG A 184 6.18 8.09 -5.00
C ARG A 184 5.19 9.01 -5.71
N ASP A 185 5.54 9.39 -6.91
CA ASP A 185 4.62 9.97 -7.89
C ASP A 185 3.79 8.85 -8.54
N GLU A 186 2.46 8.93 -8.44
CA GLU A 186 1.54 7.89 -8.92
C GLU A 186 1.68 7.68 -10.44
N LYS A 187 1.79 8.78 -11.18
CA LYS A 187 1.90 8.73 -12.63
C LYS A 187 3.18 8.02 -13.06
N THR A 188 4.31 8.36 -12.45
CA THR A 188 5.61 7.73 -12.76
C THR A 188 5.55 6.21 -12.56
N VAL A 189 4.97 5.75 -11.46
CA VAL A 189 4.86 4.32 -11.15
C VAL A 189 3.99 3.59 -12.17
N PHE A 190 2.81 4.12 -12.49
CA PHE A 190 1.86 3.44 -13.38
C PHE A 190 2.12 3.67 -14.87
N ASP A 191 2.83 4.74 -15.25
CA ASP A 191 3.26 4.93 -16.66
C ASP A 191 4.16 3.77 -17.14
N ALA A 192 4.83 3.07 -16.23
CA ALA A 192 5.63 1.88 -16.58
C ALA A 192 4.80 0.76 -17.23
N ILE A 193 3.51 0.73 -16.96
CA ILE A 193 2.57 -0.30 -17.44
C ILE A 193 1.35 0.28 -18.18
N ALA A 194 1.26 1.59 -18.33
CA ALA A 194 0.09 2.23 -18.96
C ALA A 194 -0.01 1.89 -20.46
N PRO A 195 -1.22 1.64 -20.99
CA PRO A 195 -1.46 1.52 -22.42
C PRO A 195 -1.10 2.82 -23.15
N ARG A 196 -0.52 2.72 -24.35
CA ARG A 196 -0.02 3.86 -25.13
C ARG A 196 -0.61 3.91 -26.52
N GLY A 197 -0.54 5.08 -27.15
CA GLY A 197 -1.00 5.28 -28.52
C GLY A 197 -2.48 4.95 -28.68
N LEU A 198 -2.82 4.23 -29.74
CA LEU A 198 -4.21 3.84 -30.03
C LEU A 198 -4.82 2.94 -28.95
N PHE A 199 -4.01 2.14 -28.27
CA PHE A 199 -4.46 1.26 -27.19
C PHE A 199 -4.90 2.00 -25.92
N ALA A 200 -4.43 3.23 -25.74
CA ALA A 200 -4.85 4.07 -24.60
C ALA A 200 -6.34 4.44 -24.65
N GLN A 201 -6.99 4.33 -25.81
CA GLN A 201 -8.42 4.62 -26.00
C GLN A 201 -9.26 3.35 -26.13
N ASP A 202 -8.66 2.18 -26.19
CA ASP A 202 -9.36 0.91 -26.29
C ASP A 202 -9.95 0.53 -24.93
N ARG A 203 -11.29 0.39 -24.87
CA ARG A 203 -12.01 0.13 -23.62
C ARG A 203 -11.65 -1.22 -23.00
N GLU A 204 -11.48 -2.25 -23.82
CA GLU A 204 -11.13 -3.60 -23.34
C GLU A 204 -9.72 -3.60 -22.76
N VAL A 205 -8.77 -2.95 -23.46
CA VAL A 205 -7.39 -2.79 -22.99
C VAL A 205 -7.34 -1.98 -21.68
N GLN A 206 -8.13 -0.92 -21.55
CA GLN A 206 -8.21 -0.12 -20.32
C GLN A 206 -8.78 -0.91 -19.15
N ASN A 207 -9.79 -1.74 -19.39
CA ASN A 207 -10.31 -2.64 -18.36
C ASN A 207 -9.22 -3.63 -17.91
N GLY A 208 -8.54 -4.27 -18.85
CA GLY A 208 -7.42 -5.18 -18.54
C GLY A 208 -6.27 -4.49 -17.79
N PHE A 209 -5.92 -3.27 -18.18
CA PHE A 209 -4.94 -2.44 -17.47
C PHE A 209 -5.34 -2.17 -16.02
N SER A 210 -6.60 -1.77 -15.78
CA SER A 210 -7.10 -1.49 -14.44
C SER A 210 -7.00 -2.70 -13.52
N ILE A 211 -7.33 -3.89 -14.03
CA ILE A 211 -7.22 -5.15 -13.30
C ILE A 211 -5.75 -5.51 -13.05
N ALA A 212 -4.92 -5.41 -14.09
CA ALA A 212 -3.50 -5.74 -14.00
C ALA A 212 -2.74 -4.82 -13.05
N LYS A 213 -3.04 -3.51 -13.09
CA LYS A 213 -2.51 -2.50 -12.16
C LYS A 213 -2.80 -2.88 -10.71
N GLN A 214 -4.01 -3.35 -10.44
CA GLN A 214 -4.49 -3.69 -9.11
C GLN A 214 -3.90 -5.02 -8.61
N ASN A 215 -3.91 -6.06 -9.43
CA ASN A 215 -3.65 -7.42 -8.97
C ASN A 215 -2.30 -7.98 -9.41
N CYS A 216 -1.84 -7.69 -10.63
CA CYS A 216 -0.61 -8.26 -11.17
C CYS A 216 0.63 -7.45 -10.75
N PHE A 217 0.51 -6.13 -10.72
CA PHE A 217 1.63 -5.22 -10.49
C PHE A 217 2.16 -5.24 -9.05
N ARG A 218 1.46 -5.91 -8.15
CA ARG A 218 1.91 -6.16 -6.78
C ARG A 218 3.08 -7.14 -6.71
N CYS A 219 3.12 -8.10 -7.63
CA CYS A 219 4.10 -9.18 -7.66
C CYS A 219 5.00 -9.16 -8.88
N HIS A 220 4.52 -8.60 -10.01
CA HIS A 220 5.25 -8.53 -11.28
C HIS A 220 5.72 -7.10 -11.56
N ASN A 221 6.89 -6.98 -12.17
CA ASN A 221 7.50 -5.67 -12.41
C ASN A 221 7.60 -5.32 -13.90
N SER A 222 7.70 -4.02 -14.17
CA SER A 222 8.10 -3.43 -15.44
C SER A 222 9.31 -2.52 -15.19
N GLY A 223 10.50 -3.00 -15.48
CA GLY A 223 11.74 -2.31 -15.12
C GLY A 223 11.92 -2.22 -13.59
N ARG A 224 11.98 -1.01 -13.06
CA ARG A 224 12.11 -0.76 -11.60
C ARG A 224 10.76 -0.66 -10.87
N GLU A 225 9.66 -0.54 -11.60
CA GLU A 225 8.35 -0.35 -11.03
C GLU A 225 7.60 -1.67 -10.89
N GLY A 226 6.75 -1.76 -9.87
CA GLY A 226 6.02 -2.98 -9.53
C GLY A 226 6.76 -3.90 -8.57
N GLY A 227 6.08 -4.94 -8.10
CA GLY A 227 6.63 -5.94 -7.19
C GLY A 227 7.63 -6.87 -7.88
N GLN A 228 8.64 -7.31 -7.14
CA GLN A 228 9.66 -8.24 -7.64
C GLN A 228 9.54 -9.64 -7.02
N LYS A 229 8.43 -9.91 -6.37
CA LYS A 229 8.12 -11.22 -5.78
C LYS A 229 8.11 -12.33 -6.82
N SER A 230 7.67 -12.03 -8.04
CA SER A 230 7.69 -12.96 -9.18
C SER A 230 8.90 -12.70 -10.08
N GLY A 231 9.59 -13.77 -10.50
CA GLY A 231 10.64 -13.68 -11.52
C GLY A 231 10.12 -13.40 -12.94
N LEU A 232 8.78 -13.40 -13.16
CA LEU A 232 8.18 -13.11 -14.45
C LEU A 232 7.88 -11.60 -14.55
N THR A 233 8.63 -10.92 -15.41
CA THR A 233 8.46 -9.49 -15.68
C THR A 233 7.23 -9.21 -16.56
N TRP A 234 6.82 -7.95 -16.64
CA TRP A 234 5.72 -7.51 -17.50
C TRP A 234 5.90 -7.88 -18.95
N ASP A 235 7.13 -7.75 -19.47
CA ASP A 235 7.47 -8.17 -20.83
C ASP A 235 7.24 -9.67 -21.04
N VAL A 236 7.59 -10.51 -20.07
CA VAL A 236 7.35 -11.96 -20.14
C VAL A 236 5.87 -12.28 -20.13
N LEU A 237 5.08 -11.63 -19.24
CA LEU A 237 3.63 -11.80 -19.22
C LEU A 237 3.00 -11.40 -20.56
N SER A 238 3.48 -10.32 -21.14
CA SER A 238 3.04 -9.85 -22.45
C SER A 238 3.31 -10.87 -23.57
N GLN A 239 4.48 -11.49 -23.56
CA GLN A 239 4.82 -12.55 -24.51
C GLN A 239 3.94 -13.80 -24.29
N LEU A 240 3.73 -14.22 -23.06
CA LEU A 240 2.85 -15.36 -22.75
C LEU A 240 1.42 -15.11 -23.24
N ALA A 241 0.86 -13.94 -22.97
CA ALA A 241 -0.46 -13.56 -23.46
C ALA A 241 -0.55 -13.55 -24.99
N ARG A 242 0.54 -13.16 -25.66
CA ARG A 242 0.60 -13.10 -27.13
C ARG A 242 0.70 -14.47 -27.78
N PHE A 243 1.58 -15.34 -27.27
CA PHE A 243 1.88 -16.62 -27.90
C PHE A 243 0.93 -17.75 -27.47
N SER A 244 0.40 -17.68 -26.23
CA SER A 244 -0.48 -18.70 -25.68
C SER A 244 -1.64 -18.08 -24.90
N PRO A 245 -2.52 -17.29 -25.54
CA PRO A 245 -3.57 -16.52 -24.85
C PRO A 245 -4.50 -17.38 -24.02
N LYS A 246 -4.86 -18.57 -24.52
CA LYS A 246 -5.73 -19.51 -23.78
C LYS A 246 -5.05 -20.07 -22.53
N ASP A 247 -3.77 -20.42 -22.62
CA ASP A 247 -3.02 -20.93 -21.47
C ASP A 247 -2.72 -19.81 -20.48
N PHE A 248 -2.46 -18.59 -20.95
CA PHE A 248 -2.29 -17.41 -20.13
C PHE A 248 -3.54 -17.14 -19.27
N ALA A 249 -4.72 -17.08 -19.90
CA ALA A 249 -6.00 -16.91 -19.19
C ALA A 249 -6.28 -18.04 -18.21
N ALA A 250 -6.08 -19.30 -18.64
CA ALA A 250 -6.30 -20.46 -17.78
C ALA A 250 -5.32 -20.53 -16.60
N TYR A 251 -4.09 -20.06 -16.77
CA TYR A 251 -3.12 -19.96 -15.69
C TYR A 251 -3.53 -18.89 -14.66
N ILE A 252 -3.99 -17.71 -15.10
CA ILE A 252 -4.51 -16.68 -14.18
C ILE A 252 -5.69 -17.23 -13.38
N HIS A 253 -6.63 -17.90 -14.03
CA HIS A 253 -7.81 -18.42 -13.37
C HIS A 253 -7.46 -19.49 -12.34
N SER A 254 -6.59 -20.45 -12.66
CA SER A 254 -6.22 -21.56 -11.77
C SER A 254 -4.78 -22.04 -12.01
N PRO A 255 -3.77 -21.34 -11.44
CA PRO A 255 -2.37 -21.68 -11.63
C PRO A 255 -2.01 -23.10 -11.20
N ILE A 256 -2.58 -23.56 -10.07
CA ILE A 256 -2.31 -24.88 -9.49
C ILE A 256 -2.74 -26.03 -10.42
N ASN A 257 -3.78 -25.81 -11.23
CA ASN A 257 -4.25 -26.79 -12.20
C ASN A 257 -3.33 -26.91 -13.42
N ARG A 258 -2.48 -25.89 -13.66
CA ARG A 258 -1.49 -25.90 -14.75
C ARG A 258 -0.10 -26.32 -14.27
N TYR A 259 0.22 -25.95 -13.05
CA TYR A 259 1.49 -26.27 -12.43
C TYR A 259 1.31 -26.50 -10.93
N ALA A 260 1.47 -27.72 -10.47
CA ALA A 260 1.21 -28.13 -9.10
C ALA A 260 2.04 -27.42 -8.01
N LYS A 261 3.14 -26.73 -8.42
CA LYS A 261 3.98 -25.93 -7.52
C LYS A 261 3.82 -24.42 -7.76
N ALA A 262 2.74 -24.00 -8.42
CA ALA A 262 2.47 -22.59 -8.63
C ALA A 262 2.33 -21.86 -7.28
N GLN A 263 3.03 -20.73 -7.15
CA GLN A 263 2.94 -19.85 -5.99
C GLN A 263 2.06 -18.62 -6.25
N MET A 264 1.74 -18.37 -7.53
CA MET A 264 0.78 -17.33 -7.90
C MET A 264 -0.61 -17.73 -7.38
N PRO A 265 -1.33 -16.82 -6.71
CA PRO A 265 -2.73 -17.08 -6.36
C PRO A 265 -3.57 -17.21 -7.64
N GLY A 266 -4.59 -18.06 -7.61
CA GLY A 266 -5.59 -18.13 -8.66
C GLY A 266 -6.67 -17.07 -8.46
N PHE A 267 -7.35 -16.71 -9.54
CA PHE A 267 -8.49 -15.79 -9.56
C PHE A 267 -9.71 -16.49 -10.15
N PRO A 268 -10.27 -17.48 -9.41
CA PRO A 268 -11.40 -18.29 -9.92
C PRO A 268 -12.69 -17.48 -10.10
N GLU A 269 -12.77 -16.31 -9.49
CA GLU A 269 -13.87 -15.35 -9.63
C GLU A 269 -13.84 -14.53 -10.93
N TYR A 270 -12.72 -14.59 -11.69
CA TYR A 270 -12.63 -13.88 -12.96
C TYR A 270 -13.43 -14.60 -14.05
N ASP A 271 -14.42 -13.92 -14.57
CA ASP A 271 -15.21 -14.40 -15.70
C ASP A 271 -14.43 -14.30 -17.04
N GLU A 272 -15.02 -14.83 -18.10
CA GLU A 272 -14.41 -14.83 -19.43
C GLU A 272 -14.12 -13.41 -19.93
N ALA A 273 -14.97 -12.43 -19.65
CA ALA A 273 -14.79 -11.06 -20.07
C ALA A 273 -13.58 -10.41 -19.37
N THR A 274 -13.40 -10.68 -18.08
CA THR A 274 -12.26 -10.24 -17.29
C THR A 274 -10.95 -10.83 -17.80
N LEU A 275 -10.93 -12.14 -18.04
CA LEU A 275 -9.77 -12.84 -18.57
C LEU A 275 -9.43 -12.40 -20.00
N ALA A 276 -10.45 -12.11 -20.83
CA ALA A 276 -10.26 -11.56 -22.17
C ALA A 276 -9.64 -10.15 -22.10
N ALA A 277 -10.16 -9.27 -21.25
CA ALA A 277 -9.64 -7.92 -21.07
C ALA A 277 -8.17 -7.94 -20.60
N LEU A 278 -7.82 -8.76 -19.63
CA LEU A 278 -6.43 -8.95 -19.19
C LEU A 278 -5.55 -9.46 -20.33
N THR A 279 -6.00 -10.45 -21.08
CA THR A 279 -5.27 -11.03 -22.20
C THR A 279 -5.04 -9.99 -23.30
N SER A 280 -6.08 -9.25 -23.68
CA SER A 280 -6.02 -8.18 -24.67
C SER A 280 -5.03 -7.08 -24.24
N TYR A 281 -5.08 -6.65 -22.99
CA TYR A 281 -4.15 -5.68 -22.44
C TYR A 281 -2.69 -6.17 -22.57
N PHE A 282 -2.38 -7.37 -22.06
CA PHE A 282 -1.01 -7.88 -22.12
C PHE A 282 -0.54 -8.13 -23.55
N GLN A 283 -1.41 -8.57 -24.47
CA GLN A 283 -1.07 -8.73 -25.88
C GLN A 283 -0.67 -7.41 -26.57
N THR A 284 -1.33 -6.32 -26.18
CA THR A 284 -1.07 -5.00 -26.77
C THR A 284 0.16 -4.33 -26.19
N PHE A 285 0.51 -4.63 -24.94
CA PHE A 285 1.68 -4.06 -24.27
C PHE A 285 2.98 -4.32 -25.03
N SER A 286 3.19 -5.54 -25.51
CA SER A 286 4.38 -5.90 -26.30
C SER A 286 4.47 -5.21 -27.67
N LYS A 287 3.35 -4.66 -28.17
CA LYS A 287 3.27 -3.94 -29.45
C LYS A 287 3.47 -2.43 -29.28
N GLN A 288 3.51 -1.95 -28.06
CA GLN A 288 3.70 -0.54 -27.78
C GLN A 288 5.18 -0.19 -27.97
N ALA A 289 5.45 0.94 -28.61
CA ALA A 289 6.82 1.43 -28.68
C ALA A 289 7.35 1.70 -27.26
N LYS A 290 8.51 1.14 -26.93
CA LYS A 290 9.22 1.52 -25.71
C LYS A 290 9.59 3.01 -25.82
N PRO A 291 9.48 3.79 -24.73
CA PRO A 291 9.84 5.19 -24.72
C PRO A 291 11.33 5.40 -24.98
#